data_9592de76b047b5a92ed68007a0108633
#
_entry.id   9592de76b047b5a92ed68007a0108633
#
_cell.length_a   1.000
_cell.length_b   1.000
_cell.length_c   1.000
_cell.angle_alpha   90.00
_cell.angle_beta   90.00
_cell.angle_gamma   90.00
#
_symmetry.space_group_name_H-M   'P 1'
#
loop_
_entity.id
_entity.type
_entity.pdbx_description
1 polymer ?
#
loop_
_entity_poly.entity_id
_entity_poly.type
_entity_poly.pdbx_seq_one_letter_code
_entity_poly.pdbx_strand_id
1 'polypeptide(L)'
;MCNSALILTMKYILLILFVSTLFSQSKYPVDTVIQSTEISILKKIGLLPISIWQRISYNSNYFNCQFYPSCSNYCANAIKQYGMVKGMVMGSERITRCNPFAIYYHMELNLPFYDKDGRLIDFINQNQNIETKKSPAFASIVSIFPGAGRAYAGRKLDGLMGLWTVYLTTSSAIYANNNKNRILGPLLIGFAGITYFGEIYGAWRAAKYYQKLEDNNI
;
A
#
# COMPACT_ATOMS: atom_id res chain seq x y z
N MET A 1 7.81 24.83 40.04
CA MET A 1 8.39 24.45 38.72
C MET A 1 8.85 22.99 38.61
N CYS A 2 9.06 22.27 39.71
CA CYS A 2 9.52 20.84 39.67
C CYS A 2 8.43 19.82 39.26
N ASN A 3 7.14 20.12 39.50
CA ASN A 3 6.03 19.18 39.23
C ASN A 3 5.68 18.98 37.73
N SER A 4 5.89 19.99 36.89
CA SER A 4 5.53 19.91 35.47
C SER A 4 6.47 18.99 34.66
N ALA A 5 7.76 19.01 34.97
CA ALA A 5 8.74 18.14 34.33
C ALA A 5 8.53 16.66 34.73
N LEU A 6 8.20 16.40 35.99
CA LEU A 6 7.92 15.05 36.50
C LEU A 6 6.65 14.46 35.87
N ILE A 7 5.60 15.26 35.72
CA ILE A 7 4.36 14.85 35.06
C ILE A 7 4.60 14.56 33.57
N LEU A 8 5.44 15.36 32.90
CA LEU A 8 5.78 15.17 31.49
C LEU A 8 6.58 13.87 31.28
N THR A 9 7.58 13.61 32.12
CA THR A 9 8.37 12.36 32.07
C THR A 9 7.52 11.13 32.37
N MET A 10 6.63 11.19 33.37
CA MET A 10 5.67 10.10 33.63
C MET A 10 4.75 9.82 32.45
N LYS A 11 4.25 10.83 31.75
CA LYS A 11 3.43 10.64 30.54
C LYS A 11 4.21 9.93 29.42
N TYR A 12 5.47 10.28 29.20
CA TYR A 12 6.29 9.60 28.20
C TYR A 12 6.62 8.17 28.60
N ILE A 13 6.92 7.90 29.88
CA ILE A 13 7.15 6.54 30.35
C ILE A 13 5.90 5.69 30.21
N LEU A 14 4.72 6.20 30.58
CA LEU A 14 3.45 5.50 30.39
C LEU A 14 3.15 5.26 28.90
N LEU A 15 3.45 6.21 28.04
CA LEU A 15 3.29 6.05 26.59
C LEU A 15 4.23 4.96 26.05
N ILE A 16 5.49 4.96 26.47
CA ILE A 16 6.48 3.93 26.08
C ILE A 16 6.06 2.54 26.58
N LEU A 17 5.61 2.43 27.85
CA LEU A 17 5.11 1.17 28.40
C LEU A 17 3.84 0.71 27.67
N PHE A 18 2.92 1.60 27.37
CA PHE A 18 1.71 1.27 26.61
C PHE A 18 2.05 0.80 25.20
N VAL A 19 2.96 1.48 24.51
CA VAL A 19 3.45 1.05 23.19
C VAL A 19 4.16 -0.30 23.25
N SER A 20 5.00 -0.54 24.27
CA SER A 20 5.69 -1.83 24.44
C SER A 20 4.75 -2.99 24.68
N THR A 21 3.66 -2.81 25.45
CA THR A 21 2.65 -3.85 25.67
C THR A 21 1.85 -4.18 24.41
N LEU A 22 1.61 -3.20 23.53
CA LEU A 22 0.95 -3.42 22.24
C LEU A 22 1.77 -4.34 21.31
N PHE A 23 3.09 -4.36 21.46
CA PHE A 23 3.99 -5.15 20.61
C PHE A 23 4.52 -6.42 21.28
N SER A 24 4.13 -6.70 22.50
CA SER A 24 4.65 -7.84 23.28
C SER A 24 4.18 -9.22 22.81
N GLN A 25 3.06 -9.31 22.05
CA GLN A 25 2.54 -10.58 21.55
C GLN A 25 2.40 -10.55 20.02
N SER A 26 2.89 -11.60 19.36
CA SER A 26 2.75 -11.80 17.90
C SER A 26 1.33 -12.26 17.55
N LYS A 27 0.35 -11.42 17.78
CA LYS A 27 -1.07 -11.70 17.51
C LYS A 27 -1.44 -11.50 16.03
N TYR A 28 -0.73 -10.61 15.36
CA TYR A 28 -1.02 -10.22 13.97
C TYR A 28 0.13 -10.56 13.05
N PRO A 29 -0.12 -10.81 11.76
CA PRO A 29 0.93 -11.20 10.82
C PRO A 29 2.12 -10.22 10.73
N VAL A 30 1.87 -8.92 10.89
CA VAL A 30 2.95 -7.92 10.89
C VAL A 30 3.87 -8.03 12.10
N ASP A 31 3.36 -8.52 13.24
CA ASP A 31 4.15 -8.62 14.47
C ASP A 31 5.30 -9.61 14.31
N THR A 32 5.09 -10.71 13.57
CA THR A 32 6.15 -11.67 13.26
C THR A 32 7.26 -11.03 12.40
N VAL A 33 6.87 -10.11 11.52
CA VAL A 33 7.81 -9.35 10.70
C VAL A 33 8.61 -8.36 11.56
N ILE A 34 7.96 -7.62 12.47
CA ILE A 34 8.60 -6.64 13.36
C ILE A 34 9.57 -7.31 14.34
N GLN A 35 9.22 -8.51 14.85
CA GLN A 35 10.05 -9.25 15.81
C GLN A 35 11.26 -9.93 15.17
N SER A 36 11.31 -10.04 13.85
CA SER A 36 12.43 -10.63 13.15
C SER A 36 13.73 -9.82 13.41
N THR A 37 14.80 -10.52 13.75
CA THR A 37 16.13 -9.94 14.02
C THR A 37 16.80 -9.41 12.75
N GLU A 38 16.39 -9.89 11.59
CA GLU A 38 16.97 -9.54 10.28
C GLU A 38 16.52 -8.18 9.75
N ILE A 39 15.58 -7.50 10.44
CA ILE A 39 14.99 -6.26 9.96
C ILE A 39 15.61 -5.05 10.65
N SER A 40 16.14 -4.10 9.85
CA SER A 40 16.67 -2.84 10.35
C SER A 40 15.60 -1.99 11.05
N ILE A 41 16.02 -1.13 11.98
CA ILE A 41 15.14 -0.22 12.73
C ILE A 41 14.28 0.62 11.78
N LEU A 42 14.85 1.10 10.67
CA LEU A 42 14.12 1.92 9.70
C LEU A 42 12.94 1.16 9.06
N LYS A 43 13.12 -0.13 8.75
CA LYS A 43 12.02 -0.98 8.26
C LYS A 43 10.96 -1.20 9.35
N LYS A 44 11.38 -1.37 10.61
CA LYS A 44 10.44 -1.51 11.75
C LYS A 44 9.57 -0.26 11.90
N ILE A 45 10.14 0.93 11.78
CA ILE A 45 9.38 2.19 11.80
C ILE A 45 8.34 2.22 10.68
N GLY A 46 8.69 1.82 9.47
CA GLY A 46 7.75 1.73 8.35
C GLY A 46 6.62 0.72 8.54
N LEU A 47 6.79 -0.29 9.41
CA LEU A 47 5.78 -1.29 9.73
C LEU A 47 4.79 -0.82 10.83
N LEU A 48 5.09 0.24 11.59
CA LEU A 48 4.22 0.72 12.67
C LEU A 48 2.80 1.09 12.21
N PRO A 49 2.61 1.88 11.13
CA PRO A 49 1.28 2.19 10.64
C PRO A 49 0.48 0.94 10.23
N ILE A 50 1.15 -0.05 9.65
CA ILE A 50 0.55 -1.32 9.26
C ILE A 50 0.12 -2.12 10.50
N SER A 51 0.94 -2.11 11.54
CA SER A 51 0.64 -2.77 12.81
C SER A 51 -0.60 -2.18 13.48
N ILE A 52 -0.71 -0.86 13.51
CA ILE A 52 -1.90 -0.16 14.02
C ILE A 52 -3.13 -0.53 13.19
N TRP A 53 -3.01 -0.51 11.86
CA TRP A 53 -4.10 -0.88 10.96
C TRP A 53 -4.57 -2.33 11.17
N GLN A 54 -3.64 -3.29 11.31
CA GLN A 54 -4.01 -4.68 11.53
C GLN A 54 -4.75 -4.89 12.85
N ARG A 55 -4.38 -4.15 13.90
CA ARG A 55 -5.11 -4.19 15.19
C ARG A 55 -6.54 -3.69 15.08
N ILE A 56 -6.80 -2.73 14.20
CA ILE A 56 -8.14 -2.21 13.95
C ILE A 56 -8.91 -3.15 13.00
N SER A 57 -8.32 -3.50 11.87
CA SER A 57 -9.00 -4.19 10.77
C SER A 57 -9.29 -5.65 11.06
N TYR A 58 -8.38 -6.37 11.73
CA TYR A 58 -8.57 -7.79 12.07
C TYR A 58 -9.55 -8.02 13.23
N ASN A 59 -9.80 -7.00 14.04
CA ASN A 59 -10.80 -7.05 15.11
C ASN A 59 -12.19 -6.56 14.64
N SER A 60 -12.31 -6.16 13.37
CA SER A 60 -13.56 -5.67 12.79
C SER A 60 -13.99 -6.57 11.63
N ASN A 61 -15.26 -6.96 11.62
CA ASN A 61 -15.85 -7.74 10.53
C ASN A 61 -16.16 -6.90 9.28
N TYR A 62 -15.92 -5.58 9.34
CA TYR A 62 -16.25 -4.65 8.25
C TYR A 62 -15.13 -4.47 7.21
N PHE A 63 -13.88 -4.80 7.56
CA PHE A 63 -12.71 -4.55 6.72
C PHE A 63 -12.18 -5.83 6.10
N ASN A 64 -12.89 -6.35 5.09
CA ASN A 64 -12.44 -7.51 4.34
C ASN A 64 -11.62 -7.09 3.12
N CYS A 65 -10.39 -7.62 3.01
CA CYS A 65 -9.55 -7.39 1.85
C CYS A 65 -9.88 -8.42 0.75
N GLN A 66 -10.18 -7.95 -0.46
CA GLN A 66 -10.47 -8.83 -1.60
C GLN A 66 -9.24 -9.57 -2.15
N PHE A 67 -8.03 -9.17 -1.74
CA PHE A 67 -6.79 -9.81 -2.17
C PHE A 67 -6.24 -10.80 -1.14
N TYR A 68 -5.58 -11.84 -1.65
CA TYR A 68 -4.73 -12.74 -0.88
C TYR A 68 -3.26 -12.64 -1.35
N PRO A 69 -2.28 -12.44 -0.45
CA PRO A 69 -2.44 -12.03 0.96
C PRO A 69 -3.12 -10.65 1.07
N SER A 70 -3.62 -10.28 2.27
CA SER A 70 -4.25 -8.95 2.47
C SER A 70 -3.30 -7.80 2.11
N CYS A 71 -3.84 -6.61 1.78
CA CYS A 71 -3.03 -5.46 1.39
C CYS A 71 -2.02 -5.05 2.48
N SER A 72 -2.40 -5.18 3.75
CA SER A 72 -1.49 -4.91 4.87
C SER A 72 -0.35 -5.93 4.96
N ASN A 73 -0.63 -7.22 4.77
CA ASN A 73 0.39 -8.27 4.73
C ASN A 73 1.32 -8.11 3.52
N TYR A 74 0.76 -7.78 2.37
CA TYR A 74 1.55 -7.50 1.17
C TYR A 74 2.52 -6.33 1.40
N CYS A 75 2.02 -5.20 1.95
CA CYS A 75 2.84 -4.03 2.24
C CYS A 75 3.94 -4.35 3.27
N ALA A 76 3.62 -5.10 4.34
CA ALA A 76 4.60 -5.53 5.34
C ALA A 76 5.71 -6.39 4.73
N ASN A 77 5.37 -7.36 3.88
CA ASN A 77 6.33 -8.20 3.17
C ASN A 77 7.15 -7.40 2.16
N ALA A 78 6.54 -6.44 1.45
CA ALA A 78 7.25 -5.54 0.54
C ALA A 78 8.27 -4.67 1.28
N ILE A 79 7.94 -4.13 2.45
CA ILE A 79 8.87 -3.39 3.30
C ILE A 79 9.99 -4.29 3.79
N LYS A 80 9.69 -5.51 4.22
CA LYS A 80 10.70 -6.50 4.63
C LYS A 80 11.70 -6.74 3.51
N GLN A 81 11.21 -7.00 2.31
CA GLN A 81 12.02 -7.42 1.15
C GLN A 81 12.76 -6.25 0.49
N TYR A 82 12.08 -5.15 0.22
CA TYR A 82 12.60 -4.05 -0.61
C TYR A 82 12.94 -2.77 0.15
N GLY A 83 12.69 -2.71 1.46
CA GLY A 83 12.90 -1.52 2.28
C GLY A 83 11.66 -0.65 2.40
N MET A 84 11.74 0.33 3.33
CA MET A 84 10.59 1.13 3.74
C MET A 84 9.95 1.88 2.57
N VAL A 85 10.69 2.71 1.85
CA VAL A 85 10.16 3.58 0.81
C VAL A 85 9.56 2.77 -0.34
N LYS A 86 10.35 1.85 -0.93
CA LYS A 86 9.88 1.02 -2.04
C LYS A 86 8.71 0.13 -1.64
N GLY A 87 8.76 -0.45 -0.44
CA GLY A 87 7.67 -1.28 0.09
C GLY A 87 6.37 -0.51 0.30
N MET A 88 6.45 0.73 0.79
CA MET A 88 5.28 1.61 0.92
C MET A 88 4.69 2.00 -0.44
N VAL A 89 5.51 2.33 -1.43
CA VAL A 89 5.09 2.63 -2.80
C VAL A 89 4.37 1.41 -3.41
N MET A 90 4.92 0.20 -3.25
CA MET A 90 4.29 -1.03 -3.71
C MET A 90 2.96 -1.32 -2.98
N GLY A 91 2.92 -1.07 -1.67
CA GLY A 91 1.70 -1.20 -0.86
C GLY A 91 0.62 -0.22 -1.27
N SER A 92 0.97 1.03 -1.51
CA SER A 92 0.07 2.08 -2.00
C SER A 92 -0.52 1.74 -3.37
N GLU A 93 0.30 1.29 -4.29
CA GLU A 93 -0.14 0.79 -5.60
C GLU A 93 -1.21 -0.29 -5.45
N ARG A 94 -0.97 -1.25 -4.55
CA ARG A 94 -1.91 -2.34 -4.35
C ARG A 94 -3.22 -1.88 -3.72
N ILE A 95 -3.18 -0.91 -2.79
CA ILE A 95 -4.39 -0.30 -2.22
C ILE A 95 -5.21 0.38 -3.31
N THR A 96 -4.59 1.09 -4.24
CA THR A 96 -5.28 1.70 -5.40
C THR A 96 -5.97 0.65 -6.26
N ARG A 97 -5.38 -0.54 -6.47
CA ARG A 97 -5.99 -1.66 -7.19
C ARG A 97 -7.06 -2.40 -6.36
N CYS A 98 -7.11 -2.21 -5.05
CA CYS A 98 -8.11 -2.81 -4.18
C CYS A 98 -9.44 -2.05 -4.30
N ASN A 99 -10.04 -2.07 -5.49
CA ASN A 99 -11.27 -1.40 -5.87
C ASN A 99 -12.27 -2.41 -6.48
N PRO A 100 -13.53 -2.07 -6.66
CA PRO A 100 -14.55 -3.00 -7.17
C PRO A 100 -14.24 -3.60 -8.56
N PHE A 101 -13.38 -2.95 -9.35
CA PHE A 101 -13.02 -3.41 -10.69
C PHE A 101 -11.88 -4.42 -10.70
N ALA A 102 -11.24 -4.69 -9.57
CA ALA A 102 -10.12 -5.61 -9.48
C ALA A 102 -10.48 -7.02 -9.93
N ILE A 103 -11.68 -7.49 -9.57
CA ILE A 103 -12.19 -8.81 -9.98
C ILE A 103 -12.29 -8.91 -11.50
N TYR A 104 -12.78 -7.87 -12.16
CA TYR A 104 -12.91 -7.83 -13.62
C TYR A 104 -11.54 -8.06 -14.30
N TYR A 105 -10.52 -7.30 -13.91
CA TYR A 105 -9.16 -7.46 -14.45
C TYR A 105 -8.52 -8.79 -14.09
N HIS A 106 -8.87 -9.35 -12.93
CA HIS A 106 -8.38 -10.65 -12.49
C HIS A 106 -8.93 -11.79 -13.35
N MET A 107 -10.23 -11.74 -13.62
CA MET A 107 -10.91 -12.70 -14.50
C MET A 107 -10.46 -12.57 -15.96
N GLU A 108 -10.28 -11.35 -16.46
CA GLU A 108 -9.83 -11.09 -17.83
C GLU A 108 -8.46 -11.72 -18.14
N LEU A 109 -7.61 -11.87 -17.11
CA LEU A 109 -6.29 -12.49 -17.21
C LEU A 109 -6.26 -13.96 -16.79
N ASN A 110 -7.40 -14.57 -16.50
CA ASN A 110 -7.52 -15.95 -15.99
C ASN A 110 -6.60 -16.22 -14.79
N LEU A 111 -6.46 -15.24 -13.87
CA LEU A 111 -5.62 -15.38 -12.69
C LEU A 111 -6.31 -16.26 -11.63
N PRO A 112 -5.53 -17.01 -10.83
CA PRO A 112 -6.09 -17.93 -9.85
C PRO A 112 -6.73 -17.20 -8.67
N PHE A 113 -7.79 -17.80 -8.13
CA PHE A 113 -8.43 -17.40 -6.89
C PHE A 113 -7.91 -18.25 -5.72
N TYR A 114 -8.00 -17.70 -4.51
CA TYR A 114 -7.62 -18.43 -3.31
C TYR A 114 -8.74 -19.40 -2.91
N ASP A 115 -8.46 -20.70 -2.92
CA ASP A 115 -9.45 -21.79 -2.81
C ASP A 115 -10.31 -21.73 -1.54
N LYS A 116 -9.80 -21.14 -0.45
CA LYS A 116 -10.50 -21.14 0.84
C LYS A 116 -11.63 -20.10 0.92
N ASP A 117 -11.50 -18.95 0.25
CA ASP A 117 -12.41 -17.82 0.43
C ASP A 117 -12.63 -16.99 -0.85
N GLY A 118 -12.11 -17.44 -1.99
CA GLY A 118 -12.32 -16.82 -3.30
C GLY A 118 -11.61 -15.48 -3.49
N ARG A 119 -10.66 -15.10 -2.63
CA ARG A 119 -9.89 -13.86 -2.79
C ARG A 119 -8.97 -13.91 -3.99
N LEU A 120 -8.71 -12.73 -4.56
CA LEU A 120 -7.82 -12.56 -5.71
C LEU A 120 -6.36 -12.79 -5.30
N ILE A 121 -5.71 -13.80 -5.87
CA ILE A 121 -4.29 -14.07 -5.58
C ILE A 121 -3.42 -13.03 -6.28
N ASP A 122 -2.60 -12.32 -5.50
CA ASP A 122 -1.65 -11.33 -6.00
C ASP A 122 -0.41 -11.25 -5.09
N PHE A 123 0.63 -11.97 -5.46
CA PHE A 123 1.90 -11.98 -4.75
C PHE A 123 2.86 -10.89 -5.24
N ILE A 124 3.84 -10.55 -4.40
CA ILE A 124 4.88 -9.54 -4.72
C ILE A 124 5.70 -9.95 -5.94
N ASN A 125 6.07 -11.23 -6.02
CA ASN A 125 6.87 -11.78 -7.10
C ASN A 125 5.96 -12.56 -8.07
N GLN A 126 5.37 -11.86 -9.02
CA GLN A 126 4.69 -12.53 -10.14
C GLN A 126 5.72 -12.79 -11.23
N ASN A 127 6.23 -14.02 -11.31
CA ASN A 127 7.07 -14.50 -12.40
C ASN A 127 6.19 -14.87 -13.62
N GLN A 128 5.58 -13.87 -14.23
CA GLN A 128 4.92 -14.06 -15.52
C GLN A 128 5.85 -13.50 -16.59
N ASN A 129 6.49 -14.38 -17.36
CA ASN A 129 7.18 -14.03 -18.61
C ASN A 129 6.12 -13.74 -19.68
N ILE A 130 5.45 -12.60 -19.58
CA ILE A 130 4.49 -12.14 -20.59
C ILE A 130 5.27 -11.25 -21.55
N GLU A 131 5.24 -11.56 -22.83
CA GLU A 131 5.69 -10.64 -23.87
C GLU A 131 4.85 -9.36 -23.80
N THR A 132 5.50 -8.26 -23.46
CA THR A 132 4.81 -7.00 -23.23
C THR A 132 4.61 -6.27 -24.55
N LYS A 133 3.36 -6.15 -25.02
CA LYS A 133 2.99 -5.33 -26.18
C LYS A 133 3.15 -3.82 -25.92
N LYS A 134 3.15 -3.39 -24.66
CA LYS A 134 3.22 -1.97 -24.24
C LYS A 134 4.44 -1.70 -23.41
N SER A 135 5.10 -0.57 -23.65
CA SER A 135 6.30 -0.18 -22.93
C SER A 135 6.01 0.20 -21.47
N PRO A 136 6.58 -0.53 -20.48
CA PRO A 136 6.47 -0.14 -19.07
C PRO A 136 7.11 1.22 -18.75
N ALA A 137 8.21 1.57 -19.44
CA ALA A 137 8.87 2.85 -19.27
C ALA A 137 7.96 4.01 -19.75
N PHE A 138 7.34 3.85 -20.91
CA PHE A 138 6.39 4.85 -21.43
C PHE A 138 5.17 4.99 -20.52
N ALA A 139 4.62 3.88 -20.00
CA ALA A 139 3.54 3.91 -19.03
C ALA A 139 3.90 4.74 -17.78
N SER A 140 5.13 4.59 -17.28
CA SER A 140 5.64 5.38 -16.14
C SER A 140 5.72 6.87 -16.47
N ILE A 141 6.22 7.24 -17.64
CA ILE A 141 6.33 8.64 -18.08
C ILE A 141 4.94 9.27 -18.21
N VAL A 142 4.02 8.58 -18.84
CA VAL A 142 2.64 9.08 -19.00
C VAL A 142 1.91 9.20 -17.66
N SER A 143 2.32 8.45 -16.64
CA SER A 143 1.79 8.53 -15.27
C SER A 143 2.21 9.78 -14.49
N ILE A 144 3.00 10.69 -15.06
CA ILE A 144 3.14 12.06 -14.55
C ILE A 144 1.73 12.69 -14.43
N PHE A 145 0.83 12.34 -15.36
CA PHE A 145 -0.61 12.57 -15.19
C PHE A 145 -1.24 11.33 -14.52
N PRO A 146 -1.68 11.43 -13.25
CA PRO A 146 -2.22 10.29 -12.54
C PRO A 146 -3.33 9.59 -13.31
N GLY A 147 -3.29 8.26 -13.36
CA GLY A 147 -4.25 7.44 -14.07
C GLY A 147 -3.94 7.19 -15.55
N ALA A 148 -3.25 8.11 -16.22
CA ALA A 148 -3.01 8.02 -17.66
C ALA A 148 -2.13 6.82 -18.05
N GLY A 149 -1.11 6.50 -17.26
CA GLY A 149 -0.23 5.35 -17.51
C GLY A 149 -0.94 4.01 -17.33
N ARG A 150 -1.83 3.87 -16.36
CA ARG A 150 -2.67 2.67 -16.20
C ARG A 150 -3.68 2.56 -17.36
N ALA A 151 -4.27 3.67 -17.78
CA ALA A 151 -5.17 3.71 -18.94
C ALA A 151 -4.43 3.30 -20.21
N TYR A 152 -3.20 3.79 -20.43
CA TYR A 152 -2.32 3.35 -21.52
C TYR A 152 -2.06 1.85 -21.48
N ALA A 153 -1.83 1.28 -20.28
CA ALA A 153 -1.63 -0.15 -20.09
C ALA A 153 -2.90 -0.99 -20.33
N GLY A 154 -4.06 -0.36 -20.60
CA GLY A 154 -5.34 -1.03 -20.81
C GLY A 154 -6.24 -1.08 -19.56
N ARG A 155 -5.73 -0.68 -18.40
CA ARG A 155 -6.47 -0.69 -17.11
C ARG A 155 -7.15 0.66 -16.86
N LYS A 156 -8.11 1.04 -17.70
CA LYS A 156 -8.75 2.37 -17.67
C LYS A 156 -9.46 2.67 -16.35
N LEU A 157 -10.19 1.69 -15.80
CA LEU A 157 -10.92 1.87 -14.53
C LEU A 157 -9.96 1.99 -13.34
N ASP A 158 -8.88 1.22 -13.32
CA ASP A 158 -7.82 1.40 -12.32
C ASP A 158 -7.10 2.74 -12.48
N GLY A 159 -6.97 3.24 -13.71
CA GLY A 159 -6.46 4.58 -13.97
C GLY A 159 -7.35 5.67 -13.37
N LEU A 160 -8.65 5.54 -13.51
CA LEU A 160 -9.62 6.45 -12.88
C LEU A 160 -9.51 6.41 -11.35
N MET A 161 -9.38 5.21 -10.77
CA MET A 161 -9.20 5.05 -9.32
C MET A 161 -7.86 5.63 -8.84
N GLY A 162 -6.79 5.48 -9.63
CA GLY A 162 -5.49 6.09 -9.36
C GLY A 162 -5.54 7.62 -9.36
N LEU A 163 -6.15 8.21 -10.39
CA LEU A 163 -6.39 9.65 -10.45
C LEU A 163 -7.15 10.15 -9.22
N TRP A 164 -8.25 9.47 -8.86
CA TRP A 164 -9.07 9.82 -7.71
C TRP A 164 -8.30 9.72 -6.39
N THR A 165 -7.52 8.67 -6.21
CA THR A 165 -6.70 8.47 -5.01
C THR A 165 -5.65 9.57 -4.85
N VAL A 166 -4.93 9.90 -5.93
CA VAL A 166 -3.93 10.99 -5.92
C VAL A 166 -4.60 12.34 -5.67
N TYR A 167 -5.74 12.61 -6.29
CA TYR A 167 -6.51 13.83 -6.07
C TYR A 167 -6.91 13.99 -4.60
N LEU A 168 -7.53 12.96 -4.00
CA LEU A 168 -7.98 13.01 -2.60
C LEU A 168 -6.83 13.19 -1.62
N THR A 169 -5.74 12.43 -1.80
CA THR A 169 -4.59 12.52 -0.88
C THR A 169 -3.88 13.85 -0.99
N THR A 170 -3.72 14.40 -2.20
CA THR A 170 -3.10 15.70 -2.43
C THR A 170 -3.99 16.83 -1.88
N SER A 171 -5.29 16.79 -2.14
CA SER A 171 -6.24 17.79 -1.62
C SER A 171 -6.26 17.79 -0.09
N SER A 172 -6.24 16.61 0.54
CA SER A 172 -6.16 16.48 2.00
C SER A 172 -4.86 17.06 2.56
N ALA A 173 -3.74 16.82 1.88
CA ALA A 173 -2.44 17.36 2.28
C ALA A 173 -2.40 18.88 2.18
N ILE A 174 -2.91 19.45 1.09
CA ILE A 174 -3.01 20.91 0.90
C ILE A 174 -3.90 21.53 1.99
N TYR A 175 -5.08 20.93 2.24
CA TYR A 175 -6.00 21.42 3.27
C TYR A 175 -5.35 21.44 4.66
N ALA A 176 -4.69 20.35 5.06
CA ALA A 176 -4.03 20.29 6.37
C ALA A 176 -2.85 21.27 6.50
N ASN A 177 -2.11 21.47 5.41
CA ASN A 177 -1.00 22.42 5.37
C ASN A 177 -1.51 23.88 5.46
N ASN A 178 -2.57 24.23 4.74
CA ASN A 178 -3.16 25.56 4.77
C ASN A 178 -3.74 25.92 6.16
N ASN A 179 -4.27 24.93 6.87
CA ASN A 179 -4.71 25.06 8.26
C ASN A 179 -3.55 25.05 9.27
N LYS A 180 -2.30 25.13 8.81
CA LYS A 180 -1.08 25.16 9.64
C LYS A 180 -1.00 24.04 10.67
N ASN A 181 -1.56 22.87 10.36
CA ASN A 181 -1.49 21.70 11.24
C ASN A 181 -0.06 21.11 11.20
N ARG A 182 0.68 21.37 12.28
CA ARG A 182 2.13 21.05 12.35
C ARG A 182 2.45 19.56 12.30
N ILE A 183 1.50 18.68 12.63
CA ILE A 183 1.68 17.22 12.65
C ILE A 183 1.06 16.61 11.41
N LEU A 184 -0.22 16.90 11.16
CA LEU A 184 -0.99 16.28 10.09
C LEU A 184 -0.55 16.75 8.69
N GLY A 185 -0.16 18.04 8.56
CA GLY A 185 0.31 18.60 7.30
C GLY A 185 1.49 17.81 6.70
N PRO A 186 2.66 17.74 7.36
CA PRO A 186 3.81 16.99 6.85
C PRO A 186 3.51 15.51 6.64
N LEU A 187 2.70 14.88 7.52
CA LEU A 187 2.34 13.48 7.42
C LEU A 187 1.51 13.20 6.15
N LEU A 188 0.50 14.04 5.87
CA LEU A 188 -0.33 13.90 4.66
C LEU A 188 0.44 14.24 3.39
N ILE A 189 1.39 15.18 3.42
CA ILE A 189 2.28 15.47 2.28
C ILE A 189 3.12 14.22 1.96
N GLY A 190 3.72 13.58 2.97
CA GLY A 190 4.45 12.32 2.79
C GLY A 190 3.57 11.21 2.22
N PHE A 191 2.34 11.08 2.72
CA PHE A 191 1.38 10.09 2.23
C PHE A 191 0.96 10.37 0.78
N ALA A 192 0.68 11.63 0.42
CA ALA A 192 0.38 12.03 -0.96
C ALA A 192 1.56 11.73 -1.91
N GLY A 193 2.80 11.96 -1.46
CA GLY A 193 3.99 11.58 -2.23
C GLY A 193 4.07 10.07 -2.47
N ILE A 194 3.85 9.26 -1.44
CA ILE A 194 3.85 7.78 -1.56
C ILE A 194 2.75 7.31 -2.51
N THR A 195 1.53 7.89 -2.45
CA THR A 195 0.44 7.52 -3.37
C THR A 195 0.73 7.92 -4.81
N TYR A 196 1.33 9.07 -5.03
CA TYR A 196 1.74 9.52 -6.36
C TYR A 196 2.81 8.60 -6.99
N PHE A 197 3.86 8.26 -6.23
CA PHE A 197 4.85 7.29 -6.70
C PHE A 197 4.28 5.89 -6.85
N GLY A 198 3.30 5.53 -6.02
CA GLY A 198 2.52 4.30 -6.13
C GLY A 198 1.76 4.22 -7.45
N GLU A 199 1.23 5.35 -7.94
CA GLU A 199 0.55 5.43 -9.22
C GLU A 199 1.51 5.23 -10.40
N ILE A 200 2.69 5.85 -10.36
CA ILE A 200 3.74 5.68 -11.40
C ILE A 200 4.21 4.22 -11.43
N TYR A 201 4.49 3.64 -10.26
CA TYR A 201 4.88 2.23 -10.15
C TYR A 201 3.76 1.29 -10.62
N GLY A 202 2.50 1.61 -10.31
CA GLY A 202 1.33 0.84 -10.73
C GLY A 202 1.13 0.83 -12.24
N ALA A 203 1.39 1.93 -12.92
CA ALA A 203 1.35 2.00 -14.38
C ALA A 203 2.45 1.16 -15.03
N TRP A 204 3.67 1.24 -14.49
CA TRP A 204 4.78 0.38 -14.91
C TRP A 204 4.43 -1.09 -14.74
N ARG A 205 3.88 -1.47 -13.57
CA ARG A 205 3.47 -2.83 -13.26
C ARG A 205 2.34 -3.30 -14.16
N ALA A 206 1.34 -2.45 -14.41
CA ALA A 206 0.23 -2.76 -15.31
C ALA A 206 0.72 -3.03 -16.73
N ALA A 207 1.60 -2.18 -17.28
CA ALA A 207 2.17 -2.40 -18.59
C ALA A 207 3.06 -3.65 -18.67
N LYS A 208 3.69 -4.04 -17.57
CA LYS A 208 4.59 -5.20 -17.55
C LYS A 208 3.87 -6.53 -17.32
N TYR A 209 2.83 -6.57 -16.46
CA TYR A 209 2.28 -7.84 -15.96
C TYR A 209 0.79 -8.03 -16.23
N TYR A 210 0.04 -7.00 -16.65
CA TYR A 210 -1.41 -7.04 -16.75
C TYR A 210 -1.91 -6.69 -18.15
N GLN A 211 -1.19 -7.15 -19.17
CA GLN A 211 -1.64 -6.96 -20.54
C GLN A 211 -2.56 -8.10 -20.93
N LYS A 212 -3.73 -7.76 -21.47
CA LYS A 212 -4.63 -8.73 -22.08
C LYS A 212 -3.92 -9.36 -23.28
N LEU A 213 -3.80 -10.68 -23.29
CA LEU A 213 -3.44 -11.42 -24.48
C LEU A 213 -4.64 -11.25 -25.44
N GLU A 214 -4.46 -10.57 -26.54
CA GLU A 214 -5.47 -10.61 -27.60
C GLU A 214 -5.60 -12.04 -28.07
N ASP A 215 -6.82 -12.58 -28.01
CA ASP A 215 -7.14 -13.88 -28.60
C ASP A 215 -6.78 -13.80 -30.09
N ASN A 216 -5.65 -14.39 -30.48
CA ASN A 216 -5.32 -14.63 -31.87
C ASN A 216 -6.18 -15.82 -32.38
N ASN A 217 -7.50 -15.70 -32.23
CA ASN A 217 -8.47 -16.61 -32.83
C ASN A 217 -9.17 -15.85 -33.97
N ILE A 218 -8.56 -15.88 -35.13
CA ILE A 218 -9.22 -15.85 -36.44
C ILE A 218 -8.69 -17.02 -37.24
#